data_d3b2c2d8c0edd9b387c9218d4ceceae8
#
_entry.id   d3b2c2d8c0edd9b387c9218d4ceceae8
#
_cell.length_a   1.000
_cell.length_b   1.000
_cell.length_c   1.000
_cell.angle_alpha   90.00
_cell.angle_beta   90.00
_cell.angle_gamma   90.00
#
_symmetry.space_group_name_H-M   'P 1'
#
loop_
_entity.id
_entity.type
_entity.pdbx_description
1 polymer ?
#
loop_
_entity_poly.entity_id
_entity_poly.type
_entity_poly.pdbx_seq_one_letter_code
_entity_poly.pdbx_strand_id
1 'polypeptide(L)'
;SQSLQKSPSKSITQGLRLTLFRRVFKYKKENPLAYRVLFYVLLFSSFITLLTTGIQLYTNYSKDVQLIEKRLHQIQAGYGQGLAVGAWDLEISQIYKLLNGIIQLPDIQYLLITGLADETLASVGTFKEQNIISHHSNLILIDANGTKHEVGHLQIIASLDGVDQRLRETVFQILVFQMIKTFLVSIFILLVIRHFITRHLSAIAQFTSQKNLRVLDSSLKLNRKQNTVSDELEHVVIAINRARTEILQY
;
A
#
# COMPACT_ATOMS: atom_id res chain seq x y z
N SER A 1 49.09 17.02 14.01
CA SER A 1 48.27 17.73 13.00
C SER A 1 47.24 16.76 12.40
N GLN A 2 46.07 16.67 13.03
CA GLN A 2 44.90 15.97 12.48
C GLN A 2 43.91 17.03 12.01
N SER A 3 43.79 17.18 10.70
CA SER A 3 42.80 18.02 10.05
C SER A 3 41.47 17.27 9.93
N LEU A 4 40.48 17.75 10.65
CA LEU A 4 39.09 17.32 10.61
C LEU A 4 38.48 17.55 9.20
N GLN A 5 38.19 16.48 8.50
CA GLN A 5 37.46 16.48 7.24
C GLN A 5 35.94 16.57 7.55
N LYS A 6 35.41 17.79 7.50
CA LYS A 6 34.01 18.12 7.73
C LYS A 6 33.18 17.73 6.48
N SER A 7 32.33 16.74 6.60
CA SER A 7 31.44 16.21 5.54
C SER A 7 30.46 17.29 5.04
N PRO A 8 30.43 17.62 3.73
CA PRO A 8 29.60 18.70 3.17
C PRO A 8 28.15 18.27 2.81
N SER A 9 27.74 17.03 3.10
CA SER A 9 26.47 16.52 2.56
C SER A 9 25.20 16.94 3.33
N LYS A 10 25.31 17.35 4.60
CA LYS A 10 24.15 17.74 5.41
C LYS A 10 23.61 19.15 5.16
N SER A 11 24.43 20.07 4.63
CA SER A 11 24.02 21.47 4.42
C SER A 11 23.21 21.69 3.13
N ILE A 12 23.45 20.87 2.11
CA ILE A 12 22.78 21.00 0.80
C ILE A 12 21.32 20.53 0.88
N THR A 13 21.05 19.45 1.62
CA THR A 13 19.69 18.92 1.80
C THR A 13 18.81 19.80 2.68
N GLN A 14 19.38 20.49 3.67
CA GLN A 14 18.62 21.46 4.48
C GLN A 14 18.30 22.74 3.69
N GLY A 15 19.20 23.24 2.86
CA GLY A 15 18.96 24.39 2.01
C GLY A 15 17.87 24.16 0.96
N LEU A 16 17.83 22.97 0.35
CA LEU A 16 16.79 22.61 -0.62
C LEU A 16 15.39 22.49 0.03
N ARG A 17 15.31 21.93 1.24
CA ARG A 17 14.05 21.82 1.98
C ARG A 17 13.46 23.18 2.35
N LEU A 18 14.28 24.11 2.81
CA LEU A 18 13.83 25.46 3.19
C LEU A 18 13.39 26.29 1.99
N THR A 19 14.05 26.15 0.83
CA THR A 19 13.66 26.87 -0.39
C THR A 19 12.37 26.33 -1.02
N LEU A 20 12.14 25.03 -0.96
CA LEU A 20 10.90 24.41 -1.42
C LEU A 20 9.73 24.80 -0.50
N PHE A 21 9.91 24.74 0.83
CA PHE A 21 8.91 25.16 1.80
C PHE A 21 8.52 26.65 1.63
N ARG A 22 9.50 27.54 1.47
CA ARG A 22 9.26 28.97 1.20
C ARG A 22 8.51 29.21 -0.11
N ARG A 23 8.80 28.47 -1.17
CA ARG A 23 8.08 28.58 -2.45
C ARG A 23 6.62 28.13 -2.32
N VAL A 24 6.35 27.03 -1.62
CA VAL A 24 4.99 26.55 -1.39
C VAL A 24 4.19 27.54 -0.55
N PHE A 25 4.80 28.12 0.49
CA PHE A 25 4.14 29.15 1.33
C PHE A 25 3.86 30.44 0.58
N LYS A 26 4.76 30.88 -0.31
CA LYS A 26 4.55 32.05 -1.16
C LYS A 26 3.42 31.81 -2.15
N TYR A 27 3.35 30.59 -2.73
CA TYR A 27 2.30 30.20 -3.67
C TYR A 27 0.90 30.15 -3.02
N LYS A 28 0.80 29.77 -1.74
CA LYS A 28 -0.45 29.80 -0.95
C LYS A 28 -1.04 31.23 -0.85
N LYS A 29 -0.17 32.25 -0.75
CA LYS A 29 -0.60 33.65 -0.61
C LYS A 29 -1.06 34.26 -1.95
N GLU A 30 -0.49 33.80 -3.06
CA GLU A 30 -0.77 34.33 -4.40
C GLU A 30 -1.98 33.68 -5.08
N ASN A 31 -2.31 32.41 -4.74
CA ASN A 31 -3.37 31.64 -5.40
C ASN A 31 -4.19 30.80 -4.39
N PRO A 32 -5.05 31.41 -3.57
CA PRO A 32 -5.76 30.71 -2.51
C PRO A 32 -6.75 29.64 -3.03
N LEU A 33 -7.37 29.85 -4.18
CA LEU A 33 -8.28 28.88 -4.81
C LEU A 33 -7.55 27.62 -5.27
N ALA A 34 -6.44 27.78 -5.97
CA ALA A 34 -5.63 26.65 -6.43
C ALA A 34 -5.15 25.76 -5.27
N TYR A 35 -4.77 26.41 -4.14
CA TYR A 35 -4.35 25.69 -2.95
C TYR A 35 -5.50 24.91 -2.29
N ARG A 36 -6.71 25.49 -2.24
CA ARG A 36 -7.89 24.79 -1.69
C ARG A 36 -8.25 23.57 -2.52
N VAL A 37 -8.31 23.70 -3.84
CA VAL A 37 -8.60 22.58 -4.74
C VAL A 37 -7.54 21.47 -4.59
N LEU A 38 -6.25 21.85 -4.58
CA LEU A 38 -5.16 20.90 -4.36
C LEU A 38 -5.32 20.16 -3.03
N PHE A 39 -5.63 20.89 -1.94
CA PHE A 39 -5.82 20.30 -0.62
C PHE A 39 -6.97 19.28 -0.59
N TYR A 40 -8.12 19.61 -1.17
CA TYR A 40 -9.25 18.68 -1.21
C TYR A 40 -8.96 17.44 -2.07
N VAL A 41 -8.29 17.61 -3.21
CA VAL A 41 -7.91 16.48 -4.06
C VAL A 41 -6.90 15.58 -3.36
N LEU A 42 -5.90 16.15 -2.67
CA LEU A 42 -4.93 15.36 -1.90
C LEU A 42 -5.59 14.64 -0.72
N LEU A 43 -6.51 15.31 -0.01
CA LEU A 43 -7.23 14.72 1.11
C LEU A 43 -8.10 13.55 0.63
N PHE A 44 -8.85 13.74 -0.45
CA PHE A 44 -9.68 12.69 -1.04
C PHE A 44 -8.83 11.52 -1.56
N SER A 45 -7.74 11.81 -2.27
CA SER A 45 -6.80 10.80 -2.74
C SER A 45 -6.18 10.01 -1.57
N SER A 46 -5.80 10.69 -0.48
CA SER A 46 -5.27 10.03 0.72
C SER A 46 -6.31 9.13 1.38
N PHE A 47 -7.57 9.57 1.45
CA PHE A 47 -8.65 8.75 1.99
C PHE A 47 -8.88 7.48 1.18
N ILE A 48 -8.98 7.60 -0.15
CA ILE A 48 -9.13 6.43 -1.03
C ILE A 48 -7.94 5.47 -0.90
N THR A 49 -6.74 6.03 -0.76
CA THR A 49 -5.53 5.22 -0.55
C THR A 49 -5.59 4.42 0.74
N LEU A 50 -5.94 5.06 1.86
CA LEU A 50 -6.08 4.37 3.14
C LEU A 50 -7.09 3.23 3.05
N LEU A 51 -8.24 3.47 2.40
CA LEU A 51 -9.28 2.48 2.21
C LEU A 51 -8.76 1.28 1.38
N THR A 52 -8.16 1.56 0.23
CA THR A 52 -7.63 0.51 -0.66
C THR A 52 -6.49 -0.27 -0.01
N THR A 53 -5.60 0.41 0.73
CA THR A 53 -4.51 -0.25 1.46
C THR A 53 -5.07 -1.15 2.57
N GLY A 54 -6.07 -0.71 3.32
CA GLY A 54 -6.73 -1.54 4.34
C GLY A 54 -7.32 -2.82 3.76
N ILE A 55 -8.07 -2.71 2.65
CA ILE A 55 -8.64 -3.87 1.94
C ILE A 55 -7.53 -4.79 1.43
N GLN A 56 -6.47 -4.24 0.86
CA GLN A 56 -5.36 -5.03 0.32
C GLN A 56 -4.62 -5.79 1.43
N LEU A 57 -4.36 -5.13 2.57
CA LEU A 57 -3.72 -5.77 3.72
C LEU A 57 -4.55 -6.93 4.26
N TYR A 58 -5.85 -6.69 4.45
CA TYR A 58 -6.77 -7.73 4.90
C TYR A 58 -6.79 -8.93 3.95
N THR A 59 -6.85 -8.66 2.64
CA THR A 59 -6.86 -9.73 1.62
C THR A 59 -5.55 -10.51 1.61
N ASN A 60 -4.40 -9.84 1.75
CA ASN A 60 -3.09 -10.50 1.78
C ASN A 60 -2.95 -11.35 3.04
N TYR A 61 -3.32 -10.82 4.21
CA TYR A 61 -3.33 -11.58 5.46
C TYR A 61 -4.18 -12.85 5.36
N SER A 62 -5.42 -12.72 4.87
CA SER A 62 -6.33 -13.85 4.70
C SER A 62 -5.77 -14.92 3.74
N LYS A 63 -5.13 -14.50 2.64
CA LYS A 63 -4.48 -15.41 1.70
C LYS A 63 -3.29 -16.15 2.33
N ASP A 64 -2.47 -15.45 3.10
CA ASP A 64 -1.30 -16.04 3.75
C ASP A 64 -1.72 -17.08 4.79
N VAL A 65 -2.74 -16.77 5.60
CA VAL A 65 -3.31 -17.73 6.57
C VAL A 65 -3.86 -18.98 5.87
N GLN A 66 -4.69 -18.78 4.82
CA GLN A 66 -5.22 -19.91 4.03
C GLN A 66 -4.12 -20.75 3.38
N LEU A 67 -3.03 -20.13 2.97
CA LEU A 67 -1.89 -20.83 2.39
C LEU A 67 -1.16 -21.69 3.42
N ILE A 68 -1.04 -21.22 4.66
CA ILE A 68 -0.52 -22.00 5.77
C ILE A 68 -1.44 -23.20 6.07
N GLU A 69 -2.75 -22.99 6.21
CA GLU A 69 -3.72 -24.06 6.45
C GLU A 69 -3.65 -25.13 5.34
N LYS A 70 -3.63 -24.70 4.07
CA LYS A 70 -3.48 -25.61 2.93
C LYS A 70 -2.19 -26.42 3.00
N ARG A 71 -1.09 -25.79 3.43
CA ARG A 71 0.19 -26.46 3.62
C ARG A 71 0.13 -27.51 4.73
N LEU A 72 -0.51 -27.22 5.85
CA LEU A 72 -0.73 -28.15 6.94
C LEU A 72 -1.49 -29.41 6.45
N HIS A 73 -2.56 -29.24 5.68
CA HIS A 73 -3.27 -30.36 5.05
C HIS A 73 -2.39 -31.14 4.05
N GLN A 74 -1.54 -30.46 3.28
CA GLN A 74 -0.62 -31.14 2.36
C GLN A 74 0.43 -31.96 3.09
N ILE A 75 0.93 -31.46 4.23
CA ILE A 75 1.87 -32.24 5.08
C ILE A 75 1.17 -33.50 5.59
N GLN A 76 -0.04 -33.40 6.10
CA GLN A 76 -0.81 -34.55 6.54
C GLN A 76 -1.01 -35.57 5.40
N ALA A 77 -1.44 -35.09 4.22
CA ALA A 77 -1.68 -35.98 3.07
C ALA A 77 -0.40 -36.65 2.54
N GLY A 78 0.73 -35.92 2.53
CA GLY A 78 1.99 -36.42 1.98
C GLY A 78 2.81 -37.28 2.95
N TYR A 79 2.79 -36.91 4.24
CA TYR A 79 3.63 -37.57 5.25
C TYR A 79 2.84 -38.46 6.21
N GLY A 80 1.51 -38.28 6.31
CA GLY A 80 0.68 -38.95 7.29
C GLY A 80 0.77 -40.49 7.24
N GLN A 81 0.79 -41.10 6.04
CA GLN A 81 0.89 -42.53 5.90
C GLN A 81 2.28 -43.04 6.38
N GLY A 82 3.37 -42.35 6.00
CA GLY A 82 4.71 -42.73 6.45
C GLY A 82 4.91 -42.59 7.96
N LEU A 83 4.33 -41.54 8.55
CA LEU A 83 4.32 -41.35 10.01
C LEU A 83 3.46 -42.42 10.72
N ALA A 84 2.31 -42.79 10.12
CA ALA A 84 1.46 -43.84 10.67
C ALA A 84 2.13 -45.20 10.67
N VAL A 85 2.88 -45.56 9.60
CA VAL A 85 3.68 -46.80 9.56
C VAL A 85 4.76 -46.75 10.63
N GLY A 86 5.52 -45.66 10.72
CA GLY A 86 6.57 -45.52 11.75
C GLY A 86 6.03 -45.62 13.19
N ALA A 87 4.82 -45.08 13.44
CA ALA A 87 4.16 -45.17 14.73
C ALA A 87 3.67 -46.57 15.05
N TRP A 88 3.13 -47.30 14.05
CA TRP A 88 2.69 -48.66 14.18
C TRP A 88 3.84 -49.64 14.47
N ASP A 89 4.94 -49.47 13.74
CA ASP A 89 6.13 -50.33 13.89
C ASP A 89 7.04 -49.91 15.04
N LEU A 90 6.69 -48.81 15.76
CA LEU A 90 7.49 -48.18 16.80
C LEU A 90 8.93 -47.82 16.33
N GLU A 91 9.07 -47.52 15.02
CA GLU A 91 10.34 -47.07 14.44
C GLU A 91 10.60 -45.58 14.69
N ILE A 92 10.96 -45.27 15.92
CA ILE A 92 11.19 -43.89 16.36
C ILE A 92 12.23 -43.15 15.51
N SER A 93 13.25 -43.86 15.02
CA SER A 93 14.28 -43.27 14.16
C SER A 93 13.75 -42.81 12.80
N GLN A 94 12.79 -43.53 12.22
CA GLN A 94 12.12 -43.18 10.98
C GLN A 94 11.20 -41.98 11.18
N ILE A 95 10.43 -41.97 12.28
CA ILE A 95 9.60 -40.83 12.67
C ILE A 95 10.43 -39.56 12.75
N TYR A 96 11.55 -39.56 13.48
CA TYR A 96 12.43 -38.40 13.60
C TYR A 96 12.99 -37.92 12.26
N LYS A 97 13.35 -38.84 11.33
CA LYS A 97 13.80 -38.47 9.97
C LYS A 97 12.73 -37.72 9.21
N LEU A 98 11.48 -38.20 9.26
CA LEU A 98 10.34 -37.54 8.59
C LEU A 98 10.03 -36.20 9.25
N LEU A 99 9.96 -36.13 10.58
CA LEU A 99 9.70 -34.87 11.31
C LEU A 99 10.79 -33.83 11.05
N ASN A 100 12.07 -34.24 11.00
CA ASN A 100 13.17 -33.34 10.66
C ASN A 100 13.11 -32.83 9.22
N GLY A 101 12.50 -33.57 8.30
CA GLY A 101 12.21 -33.10 6.95
C GLY A 101 11.08 -32.07 6.94
N ILE A 102 10.01 -32.32 7.69
CA ILE A 102 8.83 -31.46 7.77
C ILE A 102 9.15 -30.13 8.48
N ILE A 103 9.95 -30.14 9.55
CA ILE A 103 10.29 -28.92 10.30
C ILE A 103 11.08 -27.90 9.48
N GLN A 104 11.72 -28.33 8.40
CA GLN A 104 12.43 -27.43 7.48
C GLN A 104 11.51 -26.68 6.52
N LEU A 105 10.22 -27.05 6.48
CA LEU A 105 9.24 -26.33 5.66
C LEU A 105 8.97 -24.93 6.24
N PRO A 106 8.75 -23.93 5.39
CA PRO A 106 8.49 -22.58 5.85
C PRO A 106 7.29 -22.51 6.81
N ASP A 107 7.44 -21.68 7.83
CA ASP A 107 6.42 -21.37 8.85
C ASP A 107 6.12 -22.52 9.85
N ILE A 108 6.66 -23.75 9.67
CA ILE A 108 6.50 -24.86 10.64
C ILE A 108 7.50 -24.67 11.79
N GLN A 109 7.04 -24.68 13.04
CA GLN A 109 7.88 -24.50 14.23
C GLN A 109 7.94 -25.70 15.15
N TYR A 110 6.86 -26.48 15.23
CA TYR A 110 6.80 -27.62 16.15
C TYR A 110 5.92 -28.73 15.59
N LEU A 111 6.36 -29.95 15.84
CA LEU A 111 5.68 -31.17 15.46
C LEU A 111 5.67 -32.11 16.66
N LEU A 112 4.53 -32.69 16.94
CA LEU A 112 4.33 -33.67 18.01
C LEU A 112 3.54 -34.85 17.46
N ILE A 113 4.03 -36.05 17.74
CA ILE A 113 3.30 -37.29 17.51
C ILE A 113 3.03 -37.94 18.86
N THR A 114 1.77 -38.24 19.11
CA THR A 114 1.32 -39.00 20.27
C THR A 114 0.70 -40.32 19.83
N GLY A 115 0.83 -41.36 20.64
CA GLY A 115 0.13 -42.62 20.47
C GLY A 115 -1.34 -42.53 20.91
N LEU A 116 -2.03 -43.69 20.90
CA LEU A 116 -3.46 -43.78 21.26
C LEU A 116 -3.73 -43.51 22.75
N ALA A 117 -2.75 -43.75 23.62
CA ALA A 117 -2.86 -43.45 25.06
C ALA A 117 -2.27 -42.07 25.43
N ASP A 118 -2.18 -41.15 24.47
CA ASP A 118 -1.62 -39.81 24.61
C ASP A 118 -0.13 -39.78 25.02
N GLU A 119 0.57 -40.91 24.93
CA GLU A 119 2.02 -40.96 25.15
C GLU A 119 2.77 -40.26 24.00
N THR A 120 3.76 -39.45 24.34
CA THR A 120 4.59 -38.77 23.32
C THR A 120 5.55 -39.75 22.68
N LEU A 121 5.38 -40.05 21.38
CA LEU A 121 6.28 -40.88 20.60
C LEU A 121 7.49 -40.10 20.09
N ALA A 122 7.26 -38.90 19.57
CA ALA A 122 8.31 -38.04 19.06
C ALA A 122 7.86 -36.57 19.04
N SER A 123 8.82 -35.67 19.25
CA SER A 123 8.59 -34.23 19.05
C SER A 123 9.82 -33.57 18.49
N VAL A 124 9.64 -32.57 17.62
CA VAL A 124 10.72 -31.79 17.00
C VAL A 124 10.34 -30.33 16.93
N GLY A 125 11.30 -29.46 17.24
CA GLY A 125 11.14 -28.02 17.21
C GLY A 125 10.79 -27.41 18.57
N THR A 126 10.60 -26.10 18.56
CA THR A 126 10.15 -25.31 19.72
C THR A 126 9.20 -24.25 19.23
N PHE A 127 8.19 -23.92 19.99
CA PHE A 127 7.23 -22.89 19.62
C PHE A 127 7.02 -21.89 20.76
N LYS A 128 6.59 -20.68 20.38
CA LYS A 128 6.09 -19.66 21.31
C LYS A 128 4.57 -19.69 21.23
N GLU A 129 3.89 -19.50 22.34
CA GLU A 129 2.42 -19.55 22.42
C GLU A 129 1.70 -18.39 21.69
N GLN A 130 2.44 -17.41 21.18
CA GLN A 130 1.89 -16.24 20.48
C GLN A 130 1.99 -16.43 18.98
N ASN A 131 0.96 -15.97 18.25
CA ASN A 131 0.89 -15.96 16.80
C ASN A 131 1.11 -17.34 16.14
N ILE A 132 0.39 -18.36 16.61
CA ILE A 132 0.48 -19.72 16.09
C ILE A 132 -0.84 -20.22 15.51
N ILE A 133 -0.75 -21.10 14.56
CA ILE A 133 -1.86 -21.95 14.08
C ILE A 133 -1.51 -23.39 14.42
N SER A 134 -2.38 -24.09 15.14
CA SER A 134 -2.24 -25.52 15.42
C SER A 134 -3.19 -26.33 14.55
N HIS A 135 -2.68 -27.42 14.01
CA HIS A 135 -3.46 -28.39 13.25
C HIS A 135 -3.29 -29.77 13.90
N HIS A 136 -4.43 -30.37 14.26
CA HIS A 136 -4.47 -31.70 14.83
C HIS A 136 -5.07 -32.66 13.82
N SER A 137 -4.44 -33.82 13.65
CA SER A 137 -4.93 -34.84 12.73
C SER A 137 -4.64 -36.23 13.27
N ASN A 138 -5.54 -37.17 12.98
CA ASN A 138 -5.34 -38.56 13.33
C ASN A 138 -4.38 -39.21 12.33
N LEU A 139 -3.46 -40.01 12.84
CA LEU A 139 -2.60 -40.87 12.05
C LEU A 139 -3.33 -42.17 11.79
N ILE A 140 -3.67 -42.40 10.52
CA ILE A 140 -4.42 -43.59 10.09
C ILE A 140 -3.52 -44.44 9.21
N LEU A 141 -3.24 -45.66 9.65
CA LEU A 141 -2.60 -46.68 8.87
C LEU A 141 -3.64 -47.37 8.00
N ILE A 142 -3.38 -47.49 6.70
CA ILE A 142 -4.18 -48.29 5.78
C ILE A 142 -3.38 -49.55 5.48
N ASP A 143 -3.88 -50.72 5.92
CA ASP A 143 -3.24 -51.98 5.69
C ASP A 143 -3.41 -52.50 4.23
N ALA A 144 -2.78 -53.62 3.89
CA ALA A 144 -2.85 -54.22 2.55
C ALA A 144 -4.29 -54.65 2.16
N ASN A 145 -5.20 -54.81 3.12
CA ASN A 145 -6.60 -55.19 2.92
C ASN A 145 -7.50 -53.94 2.79
N GLY A 146 -6.95 -52.73 2.92
CA GLY A 146 -7.70 -51.49 2.88
C GLY A 146 -8.37 -51.11 4.22
N THR A 147 -8.07 -51.85 5.32
CA THR A 147 -8.61 -51.55 6.65
C THR A 147 -7.86 -50.35 7.25
N LYS A 148 -8.62 -49.46 7.87
CA LYS A 148 -8.08 -48.25 8.51
C LYS A 148 -7.88 -48.52 10.00
N HIS A 149 -6.65 -48.36 10.45
CA HIS A 149 -6.28 -48.44 11.86
C HIS A 149 -5.81 -47.05 12.33
N GLU A 150 -6.42 -46.52 13.35
CA GLU A 150 -5.93 -45.32 14.01
C GLU A 150 -4.74 -45.71 14.89
N VAL A 151 -3.60 -45.04 14.72
CA VAL A 151 -2.34 -45.38 15.40
C VAL A 151 -1.81 -44.27 16.30
N GLY A 152 -2.42 -43.12 16.26
CA GLY A 152 -2.05 -41.96 17.09
C GLY A 152 -2.49 -40.64 16.49
N HIS A 153 -1.92 -39.58 17.02
CA HIS A 153 -2.26 -38.20 16.59
C HIS A 153 -1.02 -37.42 16.19
N LEU A 154 -1.15 -36.61 15.18
CA LEU A 154 -0.15 -35.66 14.74
C LEU A 154 -0.63 -34.24 15.03
N GLN A 155 0.15 -33.50 15.80
CA GLN A 155 -0.03 -32.07 16.00
C GLN A 155 1.07 -31.31 15.26
N ILE A 156 0.66 -30.34 14.45
CA ILE A 156 1.56 -29.45 13.71
C ILE A 156 1.30 -28.03 14.18
N ILE A 157 2.34 -27.33 14.60
CA ILE A 157 2.26 -25.91 14.99
C ILE A 157 3.05 -25.10 13.97
N ALA A 158 2.35 -24.16 13.33
CA ALA A 158 2.91 -23.20 12.41
C ALA A 158 2.90 -21.79 13.03
N SER A 159 3.94 -21.00 12.75
CA SER A 159 4.06 -19.62 13.17
C SER A 159 3.46 -18.67 12.14
N LEU A 160 2.82 -17.62 12.63
CA LEU A 160 2.39 -16.47 11.83
C LEU A 160 3.43 -15.33 11.82
N ASP A 161 4.57 -15.46 12.52
CA ASP A 161 5.59 -14.42 12.58
C ASP A 161 6.13 -14.05 11.19
N GLY A 162 6.27 -15.06 10.31
CA GLY A 162 6.64 -14.83 8.92
C GLY A 162 5.58 -14.06 8.12
N VAL A 163 4.30 -14.22 8.45
CA VAL A 163 3.20 -13.45 7.85
C VAL A 163 3.31 -11.99 8.28
N ASP A 164 3.52 -11.73 9.57
CA ASP A 164 3.66 -10.37 10.10
C ASP A 164 4.85 -9.63 9.50
N GLN A 165 5.96 -10.31 9.26
CA GLN A 165 7.12 -9.72 8.58
C GLN A 165 6.79 -9.37 7.13
N ARG A 166 6.20 -10.28 6.36
CA ARG A 166 5.79 -10.05 4.97
C ARG A 166 4.77 -8.91 4.86
N LEU A 167 3.84 -8.81 5.82
CA LEU A 167 2.88 -7.70 5.87
C LEU A 167 3.58 -6.36 6.10
N ARG A 168 4.54 -6.27 7.03
CA ARG A 168 5.30 -5.03 7.27
C ARG A 168 6.09 -4.58 6.04
N GLU A 169 6.73 -5.51 5.35
CA GLU A 169 7.45 -5.21 4.10
C GLU A 169 6.48 -4.72 3.01
N THR A 170 5.32 -5.37 2.87
CA THR A 170 4.27 -4.97 1.93
C THR A 170 3.72 -3.58 2.26
N VAL A 171 3.45 -3.28 3.54
CA VAL A 171 3.03 -1.94 3.98
C VAL A 171 4.06 -0.89 3.62
N PHE A 172 5.33 -1.15 3.89
CA PHE A 172 6.41 -0.22 3.56
C PHE A 172 6.50 0.06 2.06
N GLN A 173 6.42 -0.97 1.23
CA GLN A 173 6.39 -0.82 -0.23
C GLN A 173 5.18 0.02 -0.69
N ILE A 174 3.99 -0.28 -0.19
CA ILE A 174 2.77 0.46 -0.54
C ILE A 174 2.94 1.93 -0.15
N LEU A 175 3.44 2.25 1.04
CA LEU A 175 3.65 3.62 1.50
C LEU A 175 4.64 4.38 0.61
N VAL A 176 5.76 3.76 0.22
CA VAL A 176 6.75 4.38 -0.67
C VAL A 176 6.15 4.70 -2.04
N PHE A 177 5.50 3.71 -2.68
CA PHE A 177 4.85 3.92 -3.98
C PHE A 177 3.76 4.98 -3.91
N GLN A 178 3.02 5.02 -2.81
CA GLN A 178 1.95 5.98 -2.61
C GLN A 178 2.48 7.40 -2.40
N MET A 179 3.59 7.58 -1.68
CA MET A 179 4.28 8.87 -1.59
C MET A 179 4.69 9.38 -2.98
N ILE A 180 5.32 8.53 -3.79
CA ILE A 180 5.77 8.89 -5.13
C ILE A 180 4.57 9.28 -6.00
N LYS A 181 3.52 8.45 -6.02
CA LYS A 181 2.29 8.70 -6.77
C LYS A 181 1.64 10.02 -6.37
N THR A 182 1.47 10.25 -5.06
CA THR A 182 0.85 11.48 -4.53
C THR A 182 1.66 12.71 -4.90
N PHE A 183 2.99 12.63 -4.86
CA PHE A 183 3.88 13.70 -5.25
C PHE A 183 3.74 14.03 -6.74
N LEU A 184 3.74 13.02 -7.62
CA LEU A 184 3.56 13.20 -9.06
C LEU A 184 2.21 13.81 -9.41
N VAL A 185 1.14 13.28 -8.82
CA VAL A 185 -0.24 13.80 -9.01
C VAL A 185 -0.34 15.24 -8.52
N SER A 186 0.26 15.57 -7.39
CA SER A 186 0.28 16.93 -6.85
C SER A 186 0.96 17.92 -7.81
N ILE A 187 2.12 17.55 -8.33
CA ILE A 187 2.83 18.37 -9.32
C ILE A 187 1.98 18.53 -10.58
N PHE A 188 1.41 17.45 -11.09
CA PHE A 188 0.58 17.48 -12.29
C PHE A 188 -0.63 18.41 -12.12
N ILE A 189 -1.35 18.30 -11.02
CA ILE A 189 -2.50 19.17 -10.72
C ILE A 189 -2.07 20.65 -10.65
N LEU A 190 -0.95 20.94 -9.98
CA LEU A 190 -0.43 22.31 -9.90
C LEU A 190 -0.09 22.86 -11.30
N LEU A 191 0.51 22.06 -12.18
CA LEU A 191 0.81 22.46 -13.55
C LEU A 191 -0.46 22.72 -14.36
N VAL A 192 -1.47 21.85 -14.23
CA VAL A 192 -2.77 22.01 -14.90
C VAL A 192 -3.47 23.29 -14.44
N ILE A 193 -3.57 23.49 -13.12
CA ILE A 193 -4.21 24.71 -12.56
C ILE A 193 -3.48 25.96 -13.03
N ARG A 194 -2.14 25.95 -12.98
CA ARG A 194 -1.35 27.10 -13.44
C ARG A 194 -1.54 27.38 -14.92
N HIS A 195 -1.54 26.34 -15.74
CA HIS A 195 -1.61 26.49 -17.19
C HIS A 195 -3.01 26.91 -17.67
N PHE A 196 -4.05 26.25 -17.17
CA PHE A 196 -5.42 26.46 -17.66
C PHE A 196 -6.23 27.51 -16.88
N ILE A 197 -6.01 27.63 -15.55
CA ILE A 197 -6.85 28.48 -14.71
C ILE A 197 -6.15 29.80 -14.38
N THR A 198 -4.99 29.75 -13.72
CA THR A 198 -4.35 30.96 -13.17
C THR A 198 -3.95 31.94 -14.25
N ARG A 199 -3.44 31.49 -15.38
CA ARG A 199 -3.02 32.36 -16.49
C ARG A 199 -4.17 33.12 -17.11
N HIS A 200 -5.34 32.49 -17.25
CA HIS A 200 -6.51 33.11 -17.87
C HIS A 200 -7.27 34.01 -16.89
N LEU A 201 -7.41 33.59 -15.62
CA LEU A 201 -8.05 34.42 -14.61
C LEU A 201 -7.25 35.70 -14.30
N SER A 202 -5.93 35.63 -14.29
CA SER A 202 -5.12 36.83 -14.05
C SER A 202 -5.22 37.83 -15.19
N ALA A 203 -5.37 37.39 -16.44
CA ALA A 203 -5.63 38.26 -17.58
C ALA A 203 -6.98 38.99 -17.45
N ILE A 204 -8.03 38.27 -17.02
CA ILE A 204 -9.36 38.86 -16.77
C ILE A 204 -9.30 39.87 -15.60
N ALA A 205 -8.64 39.50 -14.50
CA ALA A 205 -8.54 40.36 -13.32
C ALA A 205 -7.75 41.66 -13.62
N GLN A 206 -6.66 41.55 -14.39
CA GLN A 206 -5.90 42.74 -14.81
C GLN A 206 -6.71 43.65 -15.72
N PHE A 207 -7.47 43.07 -16.65
CA PHE A 207 -8.36 43.87 -17.51
C PHE A 207 -9.43 44.63 -16.71
N THR A 208 -10.05 43.97 -15.73
CA THR A 208 -11.10 44.59 -14.91
C THR A 208 -10.56 45.59 -13.91
N SER A 209 -9.30 45.46 -13.45
CA SER A 209 -8.69 46.34 -12.45
C SER A 209 -8.06 47.60 -13.03
N GLN A 210 -7.81 47.69 -14.32
CA GLN A 210 -7.29 48.87 -14.97
C GLN A 210 -8.38 49.92 -15.10
N LYS A 211 -8.42 50.87 -14.14
CA LYS A 211 -9.34 52.04 -14.09
C LYS A 211 -9.14 53.08 -15.22
N ASN A 212 -8.31 52.82 -16.22
CA ASN A 212 -8.06 53.80 -17.28
C ASN A 212 -9.12 53.72 -18.36
N LEU A 213 -9.86 54.80 -18.55
CA LEU A 213 -10.86 55.01 -19.60
C LEU A 213 -10.40 54.65 -21.02
N ARG A 214 -9.10 54.63 -21.29
CA ARG A 214 -8.52 54.22 -22.59
C ARG A 214 -8.61 52.72 -22.86
N VAL A 215 -8.82 51.87 -21.83
CA VAL A 215 -8.94 50.40 -22.00
C VAL A 215 -10.38 50.00 -22.39
N LEU A 216 -11.34 50.90 -22.24
CA LEU A 216 -12.72 50.68 -22.69
C LEU A 216 -12.85 50.51 -24.22
N ASP A 217 -11.82 50.92 -24.97
CA ASP A 217 -11.86 50.83 -26.45
C ASP A 217 -11.38 49.45 -27.00
N SER A 218 -10.79 48.58 -26.16
CA SER A 218 -10.34 47.25 -26.58
C SER A 218 -11.19 46.13 -26.00
N SER A 219 -11.57 45.15 -26.80
CA SER A 219 -12.27 43.97 -26.33
C SER A 219 -11.33 42.98 -25.61
N LEU A 220 -11.81 42.37 -24.52
CA LEU A 220 -11.09 41.32 -23.81
C LEU A 220 -10.98 40.08 -24.73
N LYS A 221 -9.76 39.64 -25.01
CA LYS A 221 -9.49 38.39 -25.76
C LYS A 221 -8.60 37.47 -24.93
N LEU A 222 -8.96 36.19 -24.85
CA LEU A 222 -8.10 35.18 -24.26
C LEU A 222 -6.99 34.80 -25.25
N ASN A 223 -5.73 34.82 -24.80
CA ASN A 223 -4.59 34.41 -25.60
C ASN A 223 -4.47 32.87 -25.66
N ARG A 224 -5.42 32.23 -26.34
CA ARG A 224 -5.44 30.79 -26.58
C ARG A 224 -5.98 30.47 -27.98
N LYS A 225 -5.69 29.24 -28.48
CA LYS A 225 -6.28 28.73 -29.71
C LYS A 225 -7.81 28.64 -29.53
N GLN A 226 -8.57 29.24 -30.40
CA GLN A 226 -10.03 29.15 -30.40
C GLN A 226 -10.43 27.68 -30.56
N ASN A 227 -11.11 27.12 -29.55
CA ASN A 227 -11.78 25.84 -29.68
C ASN A 227 -13.17 26.03 -30.29
N THR A 228 -13.61 25.04 -31.02
CA THR A 228 -14.95 25.00 -31.66
C THR A 228 -16.11 24.94 -30.64
N VAL A 229 -15.82 24.70 -29.38
CA VAL A 229 -16.80 24.65 -28.28
C VAL A 229 -16.47 25.73 -27.26
N SER A 230 -17.44 26.60 -26.99
CA SER A 230 -17.37 27.64 -25.95
C SER A 230 -17.30 26.98 -24.58
N ASP A 231 -16.30 27.36 -23.76
CA ASP A 231 -16.16 26.91 -22.39
C ASP A 231 -16.59 28.00 -21.38
N GLU A 232 -16.62 27.65 -20.09
CA GLU A 232 -17.07 28.53 -19.02
C GLU A 232 -16.27 29.84 -18.97
N LEU A 233 -14.97 29.81 -19.30
CA LEU A 233 -14.12 30.99 -19.37
C LEU A 233 -14.51 31.92 -20.52
N GLU A 234 -14.92 31.38 -21.65
CA GLU A 234 -15.39 32.15 -22.80
C GLU A 234 -16.73 32.82 -22.50
N HIS A 235 -17.63 32.13 -21.79
CA HIS A 235 -18.89 32.74 -21.31
C HIS A 235 -18.62 33.93 -20.41
N VAL A 236 -17.63 33.86 -19.49
CA VAL A 236 -17.22 34.97 -18.62
C VAL A 236 -16.67 36.14 -19.46
N VAL A 237 -15.85 35.88 -20.48
CA VAL A 237 -15.33 36.92 -21.38
C VAL A 237 -16.43 37.60 -22.17
N ILE A 238 -17.40 36.83 -22.69
CA ILE A 238 -18.57 37.37 -23.40
C ILE A 238 -19.40 38.23 -22.47
N ALA A 239 -19.67 37.77 -21.23
CA ALA A 239 -20.44 38.54 -20.25
C ALA A 239 -19.74 39.88 -19.88
N ILE A 240 -18.42 39.87 -19.68
CA ILE A 240 -17.64 41.09 -19.41
C ILE A 240 -17.65 42.02 -20.60
N ASN A 241 -17.49 41.54 -21.82
CA ASN A 241 -17.53 42.36 -23.03
C ASN A 241 -18.92 42.96 -23.25
N ARG A 242 -20.00 42.22 -22.95
CA ARG A 242 -21.39 42.71 -23.05
C ARG A 242 -21.64 43.81 -22.01
N ALA A 243 -21.31 43.58 -20.74
CA ALA A 243 -21.44 44.62 -19.70
C ALA A 243 -20.67 45.89 -20.05
N ARG A 244 -19.47 45.76 -20.63
CA ARG A 244 -18.69 46.87 -21.12
C ARG A 244 -19.44 47.66 -22.22
N THR A 245 -20.02 46.98 -23.19
CA THR A 245 -20.75 47.62 -24.32
C THR A 245 -21.95 48.39 -23.81
N GLU A 246 -22.66 47.86 -22.81
CA GLU A 246 -23.79 48.51 -22.17
C GLU A 246 -23.35 49.80 -21.43
N ILE A 247 -22.20 49.80 -20.74
CA ILE A 247 -21.66 51.00 -20.03
C ILE A 247 -21.23 52.08 -21.05
N LEU A 248 -20.78 51.73 -22.25
CA LEU A 248 -20.35 52.72 -23.24
C LEU A 248 -21.52 53.34 -24.04
N GLN A 249 -22.73 52.79 -23.93
CA GLN A 249 -23.93 53.30 -24.54
C GLN A 249 -24.69 54.35 -23.68
N TYR A 250 -24.26 54.50 -22.43
CA TYR A 250 -24.76 55.56 -21.52
C TYR A 250 -23.74 56.69 -21.38
#